data_43a71bcb1e91b9e1b820d0f7d831c7a3
#
_entry.id   43a71bcb1e91b9e1b820d0f7d831c7a3
#
_cell.length_a   1.000
_cell.length_b   1.000
_cell.length_c   1.000
_cell.angle_alpha   90.00
_cell.angle_beta   90.00
_cell.angle_gamma   90.00
#
_symmetry.space_group_name_H-M   'P 1'
#
loop_
_entity.id
_entity.type
_entity.pdbx_description
1 polymer ?
#
loop_
_entity_poly.entity_id
_entity_poly.type
_entity_poly.pdbx_seq_one_letter_code
_entity_poly.pdbx_strand_id
1 'polypeptide(L)'
;MSFPYPKWKWNEFFWPAPENGNMEILRRGTSAAIRKLLGCLRNKEVLVLAIDQDTNVLSTWVPFFGIPAKTPVGAAVFALKTGAAVVSYNVIRQTDGTFKMRFETLGTFVRQHHEMEQDVYAVTRKMNLHLEQRIRENPQQWAWFHRRWRHRPSEEELRKMKALEQYVIESSSKLN
;
A
#
# COMPACT_ATOMS: atom_id res chain seq x y z
N MET A 1 17.65 3.70 -20.73
CA MET A 1 18.29 2.37 -20.67
C MET A 1 17.17 1.35 -20.72
N SER A 2 16.93 0.71 -21.85
CA SER A 2 15.93 -0.34 -21.98
C SER A 2 16.55 -1.65 -21.50
N PHE A 3 15.92 -2.30 -20.53
CA PHE A 3 16.35 -3.63 -20.12
C PHE A 3 16.17 -4.61 -21.28
N PRO A 4 17.20 -5.41 -21.63
CA PRO A 4 17.17 -6.30 -22.78
C PRO A 4 16.26 -7.53 -22.62
N TYR A 5 15.58 -7.68 -21.48
CA TYR A 5 14.70 -8.82 -21.22
C TYR A 5 13.22 -8.45 -21.37
N PRO A 6 12.40 -9.30 -22.03
CA PRO A 6 10.96 -9.09 -22.11
C PRO A 6 10.36 -9.02 -20.72
N LYS A 7 9.55 -8.01 -20.44
CA LYS A 7 8.94 -7.76 -19.11
C LYS A 7 8.17 -8.97 -18.52
N TRP A 8 7.74 -9.91 -19.34
CA TRP A 8 7.02 -11.12 -18.91
C TRP A 8 7.93 -12.17 -18.27
N LYS A 9 9.22 -12.27 -18.65
CA LYS A 9 10.18 -13.23 -18.06
C LYS A 9 10.56 -12.88 -16.60
N TRP A 10 10.52 -11.61 -16.24
CA TRP A 10 10.75 -11.19 -14.85
C TRP A 10 9.64 -11.68 -13.91
N ASN A 11 8.39 -11.68 -14.38
CA ASN A 11 7.28 -12.19 -13.58
C ASN A 11 7.39 -13.70 -13.33
N GLU A 12 7.87 -14.46 -14.32
CA GLU A 12 8.08 -15.91 -14.19
C GLU A 12 9.27 -16.25 -13.28
N PHE A 13 10.31 -15.40 -13.29
CA PHE A 13 11.51 -15.62 -12.48
C PHE A 13 11.34 -15.19 -11.02
N PHE A 14 10.72 -14.04 -10.77
CA PHE A 14 10.55 -13.51 -9.42
C PHE A 14 9.22 -13.91 -8.74
N TRP A 15 8.26 -14.34 -9.54
CA TRP A 15 6.95 -14.78 -9.09
C TRP A 15 6.52 -16.02 -9.88
N PRO A 16 7.19 -17.15 -9.71
CA PRO A 16 6.67 -18.39 -10.26
C PRO A 16 5.28 -18.61 -9.66
N ALA A 17 4.29 -18.85 -10.50
CA ALA A 17 2.99 -19.31 -10.01
C ALA A 17 3.25 -20.56 -9.16
N PRO A 18 2.80 -20.59 -7.90
CA PRO A 18 3.03 -21.77 -7.08
C PRO A 18 2.39 -22.97 -7.77
N GLU A 19 3.14 -24.04 -7.89
CA GLU A 19 2.71 -25.29 -8.57
C GLU A 19 1.39 -25.85 -8.00
N ASN A 20 1.01 -25.40 -6.79
CA ASN A 20 -0.19 -25.85 -6.07
C ASN A 20 -1.44 -24.99 -6.33
N GLY A 21 -1.44 -24.06 -7.26
CA GLY A 21 -2.64 -23.32 -7.69
C GLY A 21 -3.30 -22.37 -6.69
N ASN A 22 -2.72 -22.16 -5.52
CA ASN A 22 -3.33 -21.37 -4.43
C ASN A 22 -3.05 -19.86 -4.50
N MET A 23 -2.30 -19.39 -5.49
CA MET A 23 -2.01 -17.98 -5.68
C MET A 23 -2.21 -17.56 -7.13
N GLU A 24 -2.89 -16.45 -7.35
CA GLU A 24 -3.07 -15.86 -8.66
C GLU A 24 -2.47 -14.46 -8.71
N ILE A 25 -1.71 -14.19 -9.77
CA ILE A 25 -1.16 -12.85 -10.04
C ILE A 25 -2.10 -12.10 -10.97
N LEU A 26 -2.77 -11.08 -10.44
CA LEU A 26 -3.68 -10.25 -11.21
C LEU A 26 -2.95 -9.02 -11.78
N ARG A 27 -2.97 -8.88 -13.10
CA ARG A 27 -2.46 -7.68 -13.76
C ARG A 27 -3.40 -6.51 -13.54
N ARG A 28 -2.86 -5.39 -13.07
CA ARG A 28 -3.60 -4.13 -12.84
C ARG A 28 -4.03 -3.50 -14.18
N GLY A 29 -5.07 -2.66 -14.14
CA GLY A 29 -5.40 -1.73 -15.23
C GLY A 29 -6.73 -1.97 -15.94
N THR A 30 -7.52 -2.96 -15.56
CA THR A 30 -8.85 -3.20 -16.13
C THR A 30 -9.95 -3.19 -15.08
N SER A 31 -11.17 -2.77 -15.47
CA SER A 31 -12.35 -2.86 -14.61
C SER A 31 -12.68 -4.31 -14.21
N ALA A 32 -12.35 -5.27 -15.09
CA ALA A 32 -12.49 -6.70 -14.80
C ALA A 32 -11.56 -7.11 -13.65
N ALA A 33 -10.31 -6.65 -13.64
CA ALA A 33 -9.38 -6.93 -12.54
C ALA A 33 -9.89 -6.38 -11.20
N ILE A 34 -10.44 -5.15 -11.18
CA ILE A 34 -11.00 -4.56 -9.95
C ILE A 34 -12.17 -5.39 -9.42
N ARG A 35 -13.09 -5.84 -10.30
CA ARG A 35 -14.20 -6.72 -9.89
C ARG A 35 -13.71 -8.04 -9.32
N LYS A 36 -12.68 -8.63 -9.92
CA LYS A 36 -12.08 -9.88 -9.44
C LYS A 36 -11.43 -9.70 -8.06
N LEU A 37 -10.69 -8.60 -7.85
CA LEU A 37 -10.10 -8.27 -6.54
C LEU A 37 -11.15 -8.07 -5.44
N LEU A 38 -12.27 -7.42 -5.76
CA LEU A 38 -13.39 -7.29 -4.82
C LEU A 38 -14.08 -8.64 -4.55
N GLY A 39 -14.18 -9.50 -5.56
CA GLY A 39 -14.69 -10.86 -5.44
C GLY A 39 -13.84 -11.70 -4.50
N CYS A 40 -12.53 -11.68 -4.67
CA CYS A 40 -11.54 -12.33 -3.79
C CYS A 40 -11.80 -11.99 -2.31
N LEU A 41 -11.89 -10.71 -1.96
CA LEU A 41 -12.13 -10.29 -0.58
C LEU A 41 -13.51 -10.71 -0.04
N ARG A 42 -14.56 -10.68 -0.89
CA ARG A 42 -15.90 -11.17 -0.51
C ARG A 42 -15.93 -12.67 -0.27
N ASN A 43 -15.12 -13.42 -1.02
CA ASN A 43 -14.93 -14.87 -0.85
C ASN A 43 -14.02 -15.22 0.33
N LYS A 44 -13.61 -14.24 1.14
CA LYS A 44 -12.69 -14.42 2.29
C LYS A 44 -11.30 -14.92 1.88
N GLU A 45 -10.88 -14.61 0.68
CA GLU A 45 -9.53 -14.86 0.20
C GLU A 45 -8.58 -13.72 0.62
N VAL A 46 -7.28 -13.92 0.49
CA VAL A 46 -6.26 -12.94 0.85
C VAL A 46 -5.82 -12.15 -0.39
N LEU A 47 -5.87 -10.83 -0.30
CA LEU A 47 -5.34 -9.93 -1.33
C LEU A 47 -4.04 -9.30 -0.84
N VAL A 48 -2.95 -9.54 -1.58
CA VAL A 48 -1.64 -8.95 -1.28
C VAL A 48 -1.38 -7.73 -2.17
N LEU A 49 -1.07 -6.59 -1.56
CA LEU A 49 -0.82 -5.33 -2.24
C LEU A 49 0.46 -4.65 -1.70
N ALA A 50 1.33 -4.21 -2.59
CA ALA A 50 2.45 -3.33 -2.24
C ALA A 50 2.00 -1.87 -2.29
N ILE A 51 2.22 -1.12 -1.21
CA ILE A 51 1.85 0.29 -1.09
C ILE A 51 3.07 1.23 -1.03
N ASP A 52 4.25 0.68 -0.91
CA ASP A 52 5.52 1.39 -0.73
C ASP A 52 6.15 1.90 -2.04
N GLN A 53 5.48 1.68 -3.17
CA GLN A 53 5.99 2.02 -4.49
C GLN A 53 5.30 3.26 -5.07
N ASP A 54 6.10 4.13 -5.71
CA ASP A 54 5.60 5.22 -6.55
C ASP A 54 5.26 4.67 -7.94
N THR A 55 3.98 4.43 -8.19
CA THR A 55 3.47 3.80 -9.42
C THR A 55 2.36 4.64 -10.07
N ASN A 56 2.14 4.42 -11.39
CA ASN A 56 1.09 5.11 -12.16
C ASN A 56 -0.28 4.41 -11.98
N VAL A 57 -0.80 4.46 -10.74
CA VAL A 57 -2.15 3.99 -10.39
C VAL A 57 -2.88 5.06 -9.61
N LEU A 58 -4.17 4.84 -9.32
CA LEU A 58 -4.93 5.72 -8.43
C LEU A 58 -4.19 5.86 -7.10
N SER A 59 -3.82 7.07 -6.77
CA SER A 59 -2.92 7.39 -5.66
C SER A 59 -3.35 8.67 -4.96
N THR A 60 -2.92 8.84 -3.73
CA THR A 60 -2.98 10.09 -3.00
C THR A 60 -1.59 10.50 -2.52
N TRP A 61 -1.42 11.79 -2.24
CA TRP A 61 -0.22 12.28 -1.60
C TRP A 61 -0.36 12.18 -0.10
N VAL A 62 0.55 11.48 0.55
CA VAL A 62 0.65 11.41 2.02
C VAL A 62 2.10 11.57 2.44
N PRO A 63 2.38 12.13 3.62
CA PRO A 63 3.73 12.16 4.14
C PRO A 63 4.31 10.75 4.28
N PHE A 64 5.56 10.60 3.88
CA PHE A 64 6.37 9.40 4.12
C PHE A 64 7.77 9.87 4.53
N PHE A 65 8.16 9.58 5.77
CA PHE A 65 9.32 10.20 6.43
C PHE A 65 9.31 11.74 6.37
N GLY A 66 8.12 12.33 6.53
CA GLY A 66 7.94 13.80 6.49
C GLY A 66 7.90 14.41 5.09
N ILE A 67 8.20 13.65 4.03
CA ILE A 67 8.23 14.12 2.65
C ILE A 67 6.97 13.64 1.92
N PRO A 68 6.26 14.53 1.17
CA PRO A 68 5.12 14.11 0.36
C PRO A 68 5.49 12.97 -0.60
N ALA A 69 4.76 11.87 -0.53
CA ALA A 69 4.99 10.71 -1.37
C ALA A 69 3.68 10.23 -2.00
N LYS A 70 3.72 10.06 -3.33
CA LYS A 70 2.60 9.50 -4.09
C LYS A 70 2.39 8.05 -3.70
N THR A 71 1.24 7.75 -3.08
CA THR A 71 0.97 6.43 -2.49
C THR A 71 -0.29 5.82 -3.10
N PRO A 72 -0.22 4.56 -3.59
CA PRO A 72 -1.38 3.84 -4.09
C PRO A 72 -2.48 3.71 -3.04
N VAL A 73 -3.73 4.05 -3.41
CA VAL A 73 -4.87 3.99 -2.47
C VAL A 73 -5.64 2.66 -2.52
N GLY A 74 -5.23 1.72 -3.36
CA GLY A 74 -5.97 0.48 -3.58
C GLY A 74 -6.28 -0.28 -2.29
N ALA A 75 -5.30 -0.44 -1.40
CA ALA A 75 -5.49 -1.13 -0.13
C ALA A 75 -6.53 -0.44 0.76
N ALA A 76 -6.48 0.89 0.89
CA ALA A 76 -7.44 1.66 1.66
C ALA A 76 -8.86 1.57 1.06
N VAL A 77 -8.98 1.72 -0.26
CA VAL A 77 -10.27 1.63 -0.96
C VAL A 77 -10.91 0.25 -0.80
N PHE A 78 -10.13 -0.82 -0.95
CA PHE A 78 -10.65 -2.18 -0.77
C PHE A 78 -11.06 -2.44 0.67
N ALA A 79 -10.24 -2.07 1.64
CA ALA A 79 -10.56 -2.21 3.06
C ALA A 79 -11.87 -1.50 3.42
N LEU A 80 -12.01 -0.22 3.03
CA LEU A 80 -13.22 0.58 3.29
C LEU A 80 -14.48 0.07 2.59
N LYS A 81 -14.34 -0.52 1.38
CA LYS A 81 -15.49 -1.04 0.62
C LYS A 81 -15.96 -2.42 1.06
N THR A 82 -15.07 -3.22 1.62
CA THR A 82 -15.37 -4.63 1.92
C THR A 82 -15.38 -4.92 3.42
N GLY A 83 -14.85 -4.03 4.25
CA GLY A 83 -14.62 -4.29 5.68
C GLY A 83 -13.52 -5.32 5.93
N ALA A 84 -12.73 -5.69 4.91
CA ALA A 84 -11.64 -6.63 5.07
C ALA A 84 -10.59 -6.11 6.06
N ALA A 85 -10.11 -6.99 6.93
CA ALA A 85 -9.03 -6.66 7.84
C ALA A 85 -7.73 -6.41 7.06
N VAL A 86 -7.02 -5.35 7.46
CA VAL A 86 -5.71 -5.02 6.91
C VAL A 86 -4.64 -5.60 7.81
N VAL A 87 -3.80 -6.43 7.22
CA VAL A 87 -2.63 -7.02 7.87
C VAL A 87 -1.40 -6.59 7.11
N SER A 88 -0.45 -5.98 7.79
CA SER A 88 0.88 -5.76 7.21
C SER A 88 1.72 -7.01 7.38
N TYR A 89 2.59 -7.27 6.40
CA TYR A 89 3.62 -8.27 6.59
C TYR A 89 4.97 -7.73 6.09
N ASN A 90 6.01 -8.12 6.76
CA ASN A 90 7.38 -7.85 6.34
C ASN A 90 8.27 -9.07 6.59
N VAL A 91 9.27 -9.22 5.75
CA VAL A 91 10.22 -10.32 5.79
C VAL A 91 11.60 -9.74 6.11
N ILE A 92 12.23 -10.22 7.17
CA ILE A 92 13.50 -9.73 7.66
C ILE A 92 14.50 -10.86 7.63
N ARG A 93 15.57 -10.70 6.85
CA ARG A 93 16.68 -11.63 6.81
C ARG A 93 17.46 -11.56 8.12
N GLN A 94 17.72 -12.71 8.73
CA GLN A 94 18.49 -12.84 9.94
C GLN A 94 19.99 -13.01 9.65
N THR A 95 20.84 -12.87 10.67
CA THR A 95 22.28 -13.02 10.55
C THR A 95 22.73 -14.44 10.20
N ASP A 96 21.93 -15.45 10.57
CA ASP A 96 22.14 -16.85 10.22
C ASP A 96 21.67 -17.23 8.82
N GLY A 97 21.18 -16.25 8.04
CA GLY A 97 20.67 -16.43 6.68
C GLY A 97 19.22 -16.85 6.59
N THR A 98 18.54 -17.14 7.70
CA THR A 98 17.09 -17.42 7.72
C THR A 98 16.26 -16.16 7.53
N PHE A 99 14.95 -16.33 7.32
CA PHE A 99 14.01 -15.22 7.17
C PHE A 99 12.94 -15.28 8.25
N LYS A 100 12.76 -14.16 8.95
CA LYS A 100 11.67 -13.97 9.89
C LYS A 100 10.53 -13.22 9.22
N MET A 101 9.37 -13.85 9.15
CA MET A 101 8.13 -13.19 8.72
C MET A 101 7.40 -12.62 9.93
N ARG A 102 6.97 -11.36 9.81
CA ARG A 102 6.19 -10.66 10.83
C ARG A 102 4.88 -10.21 10.23
N PHE A 103 3.79 -10.57 10.89
CA PHE A 103 2.42 -10.16 10.53
C PHE A 103 1.86 -9.29 11.65
N GLU A 104 1.25 -8.16 11.28
CA GLU A 104 0.66 -7.22 12.24
C GLU A 104 -0.68 -6.71 11.71
N THR A 105 -1.72 -6.84 12.52
CA THR A 105 -3.05 -6.36 12.17
C THR A 105 -3.13 -4.86 12.37
N LEU A 106 -3.45 -4.11 11.31
CA LEU A 106 -3.77 -2.68 11.39
C LEU A 106 -5.24 -2.43 11.76
N GLY A 107 -6.08 -3.45 11.64
CA GLY A 107 -7.49 -3.46 11.97
C GLY A 107 -8.41 -3.52 10.76
N THR A 108 -9.70 -3.39 11.02
CA THR A 108 -10.74 -3.15 10.04
C THR A 108 -11.04 -1.66 9.96
N PHE A 109 -11.44 -1.19 8.78
CA PHE A 109 -11.73 0.22 8.56
C PHE A 109 -13.16 0.38 8.06
N VAL A 110 -13.88 1.28 8.66
CA VAL A 110 -15.22 1.68 8.26
C VAL A 110 -15.23 3.16 7.89
N ARG A 111 -16.16 3.56 7.04
CA ARG A 111 -16.34 4.97 6.70
C ARG A 111 -16.74 5.77 7.94
N GLN A 112 -16.00 6.84 8.21
CA GLN A 112 -16.23 7.75 9.34
C GLN A 112 -16.54 9.18 8.88
N HIS A 113 -16.19 9.53 7.64
CA HIS A 113 -16.29 10.87 7.11
C HIS A 113 -17.33 10.95 5.99
N HIS A 114 -17.85 12.15 5.74
CA HIS A 114 -18.81 12.39 4.68
C HIS A 114 -18.21 12.07 3.31
N GLU A 115 -16.98 12.53 3.07
CA GLU A 115 -16.27 12.30 1.83
C GLU A 115 -15.38 11.07 1.93
N MET A 116 -15.55 10.14 0.98
CA MET A 116 -14.74 8.92 0.91
C MET A 116 -13.24 9.22 0.77
N GLU A 117 -12.88 10.35 0.19
CA GLU A 117 -11.50 10.76 0.02
C GLU A 117 -10.80 10.98 1.37
N GLN A 118 -11.49 11.52 2.35
CA GLN A 118 -10.97 11.73 3.70
C GLN A 118 -10.67 10.40 4.39
N ASP A 119 -11.59 9.43 4.28
CA ASP A 119 -11.38 8.09 4.82
C ASP A 119 -10.22 7.36 4.13
N VAL A 120 -10.16 7.43 2.79
CA VAL A 120 -9.08 6.84 2.01
C VAL A 120 -7.73 7.45 2.38
N TYR A 121 -7.69 8.77 2.57
CA TYR A 121 -6.48 9.46 3.01
C TYR A 121 -6.05 8.98 4.41
N ALA A 122 -6.97 8.99 5.37
CA ALA A 122 -6.69 8.59 6.75
C ALA A 122 -6.14 7.15 6.85
N VAL A 123 -6.78 6.22 6.14
CA VAL A 123 -6.34 4.82 6.12
C VAL A 123 -4.98 4.68 5.43
N THR A 124 -4.76 5.36 4.29
CA THR A 124 -3.47 5.34 3.58
C THR A 124 -2.36 5.95 4.45
N ARG A 125 -2.65 7.04 5.15
CA ARG A 125 -1.72 7.68 6.08
C ARG A 125 -1.34 6.76 7.23
N LYS A 126 -2.31 6.07 7.83
CA LYS A 126 -2.06 5.07 8.89
C LYS A 126 -1.17 3.93 8.40
N MET A 127 -1.42 3.41 7.19
CA MET A 127 -0.58 2.38 6.58
C MET A 127 0.85 2.87 6.36
N ASN A 128 1.04 4.12 5.88
CA ASN A 128 2.37 4.69 5.69
C ASN A 128 3.12 4.88 7.00
N LEU A 129 2.47 5.38 8.05
CA LEU A 129 3.08 5.52 9.38
C LEU A 129 3.56 4.18 9.92
N HIS A 130 2.73 3.14 9.76
CA HIS A 130 3.12 1.79 10.17
C HIS A 130 4.33 1.28 9.36
N LEU A 131 4.34 1.50 8.05
CA LEU A 131 5.46 1.14 7.19
C LEU A 131 6.74 1.87 7.59
N GLU A 132 6.68 3.17 7.85
CA GLU A 132 7.82 3.96 8.35
C GLU A 132 8.40 3.37 9.64
N GLN A 133 7.53 2.97 10.57
CA GLN A 133 7.96 2.35 11.82
C GLN A 133 8.72 1.03 11.56
N ARG A 134 8.21 0.18 10.67
CA ARG A 134 8.89 -1.09 10.31
C ARG A 134 10.23 -0.85 9.61
N ILE A 135 10.30 0.16 8.75
CA ILE A 135 11.56 0.53 8.08
C ILE A 135 12.58 1.03 9.09
N ARG A 136 12.19 1.86 10.07
CA ARG A 136 13.12 2.35 11.12
C ARG A 136 13.73 1.23 11.94
N GLU A 137 13.04 0.10 12.13
CA GLU A 137 13.57 -1.05 12.85
C GLU A 137 14.69 -1.77 12.09
N ASN A 138 14.60 -1.81 10.75
CA ASN A 138 15.57 -2.49 9.89
C ASN A 138 15.83 -1.69 8.60
N PRO A 139 16.37 -0.47 8.69
CA PRO A 139 16.47 0.43 7.55
C PRO A 139 17.36 -0.12 6.43
N GLN A 140 18.36 -0.95 6.76
CA GLN A 140 19.26 -1.57 5.80
C GLN A 140 18.57 -2.63 4.90
N GLN A 141 17.36 -3.07 5.25
CA GLN A 141 16.65 -4.11 4.52
C GLN A 141 15.49 -3.58 3.69
N TRP A 142 15.26 -2.26 3.67
CA TRP A 142 14.29 -1.67 2.76
C TRP A 142 14.92 -1.36 1.40
N ALA A 143 14.11 -1.46 0.35
CA ALA A 143 14.56 -1.27 -1.04
C ALA A 143 14.79 0.21 -1.39
N TRP A 144 15.81 0.85 -0.82
CA TRP A 144 16.16 2.26 -1.04
C TRP A 144 16.47 2.62 -2.49
N PHE A 145 16.85 1.65 -3.32
CA PHE A 145 17.05 1.84 -4.75
C PHE A 145 15.74 2.11 -5.50
N HIS A 146 14.57 1.81 -4.93
CA HIS A 146 13.29 2.20 -5.48
C HIS A 146 13.07 3.70 -5.24
N ARG A 147 12.76 4.42 -6.35
CA ARG A 147 12.55 5.87 -6.31
C ARG A 147 11.20 6.22 -5.67
N ARG A 148 11.05 6.05 -4.35
CA ARG A 148 9.81 6.27 -3.60
C ARG A 148 9.25 7.68 -3.74
N TRP A 149 10.10 8.68 -3.94
CA TRP A 149 9.75 10.09 -4.14
C TRP A 149 10.04 10.54 -5.57
N ARG A 150 9.81 9.67 -6.56
CA ARG A 150 10.06 9.97 -7.97
C ARG A 150 9.22 11.13 -8.48
N HIS A 151 7.91 11.11 -8.17
CA HIS A 151 7.04 12.22 -8.48
C HIS A 151 7.08 13.27 -7.37
N ARG A 152 6.76 14.53 -7.75
CA ARG A 152 6.60 15.63 -6.81
C ARG A 152 5.18 16.17 -6.96
N PRO A 153 4.52 16.56 -5.86
CA PRO A 153 3.20 17.16 -5.95
C PRO A 153 3.28 18.55 -6.59
N SER A 154 2.26 18.91 -7.34
CA SER A 154 2.01 20.31 -7.70
C SER A 154 1.66 21.13 -6.45
N GLU A 155 1.63 22.45 -6.56
CA GLU A 155 1.21 23.31 -5.44
C GLU A 155 -0.24 23.04 -5.00
N GLU A 156 -1.12 22.74 -5.96
CA GLU A 156 -2.50 22.40 -5.68
C GLU A 156 -2.62 21.05 -4.92
N GLU A 157 -1.92 20.02 -5.40
CA GLU A 157 -1.86 18.71 -4.74
C GLU A 157 -1.26 18.82 -3.33
N LEU A 158 -0.25 19.66 -3.15
CA LEU A 158 0.36 19.90 -1.85
C LEU A 158 -0.61 20.60 -0.89
N ARG A 159 -1.36 21.62 -1.36
CA ARG A 159 -2.41 22.28 -0.56
C ARG A 159 -3.49 21.27 -0.17
N LYS A 160 -3.95 20.45 -1.10
CA LYS A 160 -4.94 19.42 -0.85
C LYS A 160 -4.46 18.40 0.18
N MET A 161 -3.22 17.92 0.04
CA MET A 161 -2.63 16.99 1.02
C MET A 161 -2.59 17.61 2.42
N LYS A 162 -2.15 18.87 2.54
CA LYS A 162 -2.09 19.57 3.85
C LYS A 162 -3.47 19.72 4.49
N ALA A 163 -4.49 20.04 3.70
CA ALA A 163 -5.86 20.15 4.18
C ALA A 163 -6.40 18.79 4.69
N LEU A 164 -6.14 17.71 3.97
CA LEU A 164 -6.52 16.36 4.38
C LEU A 164 -5.76 15.91 5.64
N GLU A 165 -4.46 16.20 5.73
CA GLU A 165 -3.66 15.88 6.92
C GLU A 165 -4.19 16.61 8.15
N GLN A 166 -4.45 17.91 8.05
CA GLN A 166 -5.01 18.68 9.14
C GLN A 166 -6.38 18.15 9.58
N TYR A 167 -7.24 17.86 8.60
CA TYR A 167 -8.58 17.30 8.87
C TYR A 167 -8.49 15.97 9.65
N VAL A 168 -7.58 15.06 9.26
CA VAL A 168 -7.39 13.77 9.94
C VAL A 168 -6.88 13.96 11.37
N ILE A 169 -5.95 14.91 11.59
CA ILE A 169 -5.42 15.22 12.92
C ILE A 169 -6.54 15.76 13.84
N GLU A 170 -7.34 16.73 13.36
CA GLU A 170 -8.44 17.33 14.12
C GLU A 170 -9.54 16.31 14.44
N SER A 171 -9.84 15.40 13.50
CA SER A 171 -10.84 14.35 13.71
C SER A 171 -10.37 13.34 14.76
N SER A 172 -9.10 13.02 14.78
CA SER A 172 -8.51 12.08 15.74
C SER A 172 -8.48 12.67 17.16
N SER A 173 -8.30 13.99 17.30
CA SER A 173 -8.29 14.66 18.60
C SER A 173 -9.67 14.79 19.26
N LYS A 174 -10.75 14.69 18.48
CA LYS A 174 -12.15 14.75 18.98
C LYS A 174 -12.67 13.40 19.49
N LEU A 175 -11.98 12.31 19.21
CA LEU A 175 -12.35 10.95 19.58
C LEU A 175 -11.64 10.44 20.86
N ASN A 176 -10.73 11.23 21.41
CA ASN A 176 -10.04 11.02 22.68
C ASN A 176 -10.60 11.96 23.77
#